data_0b0f97441732e97cc9d7c71b5156a104
#
_entry.id   0b0f97441732e97cc9d7c71b5156a104
#
_cell.length_a   1.000
_cell.length_b   1.000
_cell.length_c   1.000
_cell.angle_alpha   90.00
_cell.angle_beta   90.00
_cell.angle_gamma   90.00
#
_symmetry.space_group_name_H-M   'P 1'
#
loop_
_entity.id
_entity.type
_entity.pdbx_description
1 polymer ?
#
loop_
_entity_poly.entity_id
_entity_poly.type
_entity_poly.pdbx_seq_one_letter_code
_entity_poly.pdbx_strand_id
1 'polypeptide(L)'
;MSKNRYPRLLGLVPLLGTLLLGGCNMTLLNPTGQVGLEQRNLIITATLLMLLVVVPVIVMTFLFAWKYRASNKDAIYTPKWSHSTKIEVAVWTIPVLIIIALGYITYISTHELDPYRPIQSDV
;
A
#
# COMPACT_ATOMS: atom_id res chain seq x y z
N MET A 1 -45.03 -12.98 14.41
CA MET A 1 -44.05 -11.92 14.75
C MET A 1 -43.00 -11.87 13.64
N SER A 2 -43.16 -10.96 12.72
CA SER A 2 -42.25 -10.76 11.57
C SER A 2 -40.97 -10.08 12.06
N LYS A 3 -39.87 -10.81 12.08
CA LYS A 3 -38.57 -10.32 12.51
C LYS A 3 -37.99 -9.49 11.33
N ASN A 4 -38.10 -8.16 11.45
CA ASN A 4 -37.66 -7.20 10.45
C ASN A 4 -36.20 -7.48 10.01
N ARG A 5 -36.01 -7.96 8.79
CA ARG A 5 -34.71 -8.15 8.14
C ARG A 5 -34.17 -6.86 7.51
N TYR A 6 -34.88 -5.76 7.62
CA TYR A 6 -34.59 -4.47 6.97
C TYR A 6 -33.36 -3.69 7.54
N PRO A 7 -32.97 -3.79 8.84
CA PRO A 7 -31.86 -2.97 9.33
C PRO A 7 -30.52 -3.33 8.70
N ARG A 8 -30.33 -4.57 8.21
CA ARG A 8 -29.09 -4.97 7.53
C ARG A 8 -29.01 -4.46 6.09
N LEU A 9 -30.14 -4.35 5.41
CA LEU A 9 -30.22 -3.79 4.05
C LEU A 9 -30.06 -2.27 4.06
N LEU A 10 -30.58 -1.57 5.08
CA LEU A 10 -30.39 -0.12 5.22
C LEU A 10 -28.92 0.28 5.45
N GLY A 11 -28.12 -0.57 6.07
CA GLY A 11 -26.68 -0.35 6.22
C GLY A 11 -25.85 -0.61 4.96
N LEU A 12 -26.36 -1.46 4.05
CA LEU A 12 -25.68 -1.77 2.78
C LEU A 12 -25.87 -0.67 1.72
N VAL A 13 -26.96 0.06 1.77
CA VAL A 13 -27.26 1.12 0.79
C VAL A 13 -26.27 2.27 0.83
N PRO A 14 -25.91 2.86 1.99
CA PRO A 14 -24.88 3.90 2.04
C PRO A 14 -23.48 3.35 1.70
N LEU A 15 -23.18 2.11 2.05
CA LEU A 15 -21.91 1.47 1.70
C LEU A 15 -21.75 1.27 0.19
N LEU A 16 -22.83 0.83 -0.50
CA LEU A 16 -22.82 0.75 -1.98
C LEU A 16 -22.78 2.16 -2.60
N GLY A 17 -23.46 3.13 -2.01
CA GLY A 17 -23.44 4.52 -2.46
C GLY A 17 -22.05 5.13 -2.43
N THR A 18 -21.28 4.91 -1.37
CA THR A 18 -19.90 5.40 -1.25
C THR A 18 -18.95 4.71 -2.23
N LEU A 19 -19.17 3.43 -2.55
CA LEU A 19 -18.39 2.70 -3.56
C LEU A 19 -18.66 3.22 -4.99
N LEU A 20 -19.88 3.67 -5.28
CA LEU A 20 -20.25 4.22 -6.58
C LEU A 20 -19.81 5.68 -6.77
N LEU A 21 -19.58 6.44 -5.69
CA LEU A 21 -19.04 7.81 -5.75
C LEU A 21 -17.51 7.86 -5.99
N GLY A 22 -16.82 6.73 -5.94
CA GLY A 22 -15.37 6.63 -6.17
C GLY A 22 -14.92 6.82 -7.62
N GLY A 23 -15.83 7.14 -8.55
CA GLY A 23 -15.55 7.35 -9.97
C GLY A 23 -15.00 8.74 -10.33
N CYS A 24 -14.44 9.49 -9.40
CA CYS A 24 -13.81 10.75 -9.69
C CYS A 24 -12.59 10.53 -10.58
N ASN A 25 -12.59 11.19 -11.73
CA ASN A 25 -11.42 11.38 -12.57
C ASN A 25 -10.31 11.98 -11.68
N MET A 26 -9.38 11.13 -11.24
CA MET A 26 -8.28 11.57 -10.37
C MET A 26 -7.38 12.48 -11.19
N THR A 27 -7.57 13.77 -11.07
CA THR A 27 -6.79 14.83 -11.77
C THR A 27 -5.28 14.61 -11.56
N LEU A 28 -4.89 14.08 -10.41
CA LEU A 28 -3.51 13.75 -10.08
C LEU A 28 -2.94 12.61 -10.94
N LEU A 29 -3.77 11.66 -11.37
CA LEU A 29 -3.37 10.53 -12.23
C LEU A 29 -3.53 10.82 -13.72
N ASN A 30 -4.15 11.96 -14.08
CA ASN A 30 -4.30 12.39 -15.46
C ASN A 30 -3.86 13.88 -15.63
N PRO A 31 -2.60 14.20 -15.35
CA PRO A 31 -2.07 15.54 -15.41
C PRO A 31 -1.87 16.00 -16.84
N THR A 32 -2.01 17.31 -17.08
CA THR A 32 -1.83 17.95 -18.38
C THR A 32 -0.46 18.63 -18.56
N GLY A 33 0.37 18.68 -17.50
CA GLY A 33 1.69 19.31 -17.51
C GLY A 33 2.84 18.38 -17.17
N GLN A 34 4.06 18.74 -17.57
CA GLN A 34 5.28 17.92 -17.34
C GLN A 34 5.51 17.64 -15.86
N VAL A 35 5.44 18.66 -15.01
CA VAL A 35 5.60 18.51 -13.56
C VAL A 35 4.54 17.56 -12.96
N GLY A 36 3.31 17.65 -13.45
CA GLY A 36 2.24 16.75 -13.04
C GLY A 36 2.48 15.30 -13.46
N LEU A 37 3.06 15.06 -14.64
CA LEU A 37 3.44 13.72 -15.10
C LEU A 37 4.53 13.11 -14.21
N GLU A 38 5.52 13.88 -13.81
CA GLU A 38 6.58 13.44 -12.92
C GLU A 38 6.04 13.11 -11.53
N GLN A 39 5.18 13.97 -10.97
CA GLN A 39 4.50 13.70 -9.69
C GLN A 39 3.65 12.43 -9.74
N ARG A 40 2.89 12.23 -10.83
CA ARG A 40 2.13 10.99 -11.04
C ARG A 40 3.05 9.76 -11.02
N ASN A 41 4.15 9.80 -11.76
CA ASN A 41 5.09 8.69 -11.83
C ASN A 41 5.72 8.38 -10.47
N LEU A 42 6.05 9.41 -9.70
CA LEU A 42 6.54 9.26 -8.32
C LEU A 42 5.51 8.58 -7.42
N ILE A 43 4.25 9.02 -7.47
CA ILE A 43 3.17 8.43 -6.67
C ILE A 43 2.96 6.96 -7.04
N ILE A 44 2.92 6.63 -8.33
CA ILE A 44 2.75 5.24 -8.78
C ILE A 44 3.94 4.39 -8.32
N THR A 45 5.16 4.86 -8.52
CA THR A 45 6.38 4.12 -8.13
C THR A 45 6.44 3.90 -6.62
N ALA A 46 6.20 4.95 -5.83
CA ALA A 46 6.17 4.83 -4.37
C ALA A 46 5.07 3.87 -3.90
N THR A 47 3.88 3.95 -4.49
CA THR A 47 2.76 3.06 -4.17
C THR A 47 3.10 1.60 -4.49
N LEU A 48 3.69 1.31 -5.65
CA LEU A 48 4.10 -0.05 -6.03
C LEU A 48 5.16 -0.60 -5.08
N LEU A 49 6.16 0.21 -4.70
CA LEU A 49 7.16 -0.20 -3.72
C LEU A 49 6.55 -0.49 -2.34
N MET A 50 5.60 0.33 -1.90
CA MET A 50 4.88 0.08 -0.65
C MET A 50 4.01 -1.17 -0.71
N LEU A 51 3.31 -1.41 -1.83
CA LEU A 51 2.50 -2.60 -2.02
C LEU A 51 3.33 -3.89 -1.99
N LEU A 52 4.57 -3.84 -2.44
CA LEU A 52 5.50 -4.98 -2.37
C LEU A 52 5.71 -5.47 -0.93
N VAL A 53 5.59 -4.59 0.06
CA VAL A 53 5.67 -4.95 1.49
C VAL A 53 4.28 -5.22 2.08
N VAL A 54 3.33 -4.34 1.81
CA VAL A 54 2.01 -4.38 2.43
C VAL A 54 1.23 -5.63 2.03
N VAL A 55 1.25 -6.00 0.75
CA VAL A 55 0.51 -7.17 0.26
C VAL A 55 0.99 -8.47 0.91
N PRO A 56 2.29 -8.81 0.95
CA PRO A 56 2.76 -9.99 1.67
C PRO A 56 2.39 -10.01 3.14
N VAL A 57 2.46 -8.86 3.83
CA VAL A 57 2.08 -8.76 5.25
C VAL A 57 0.60 -9.07 5.45
N ILE A 58 -0.28 -8.50 4.62
CA ILE A 58 -1.71 -8.79 4.67
C ILE A 58 -1.96 -10.27 4.42
N VAL A 59 -1.37 -10.84 3.37
CA VAL A 59 -1.52 -12.25 3.03
C VAL A 59 -1.05 -13.15 4.17
N MET A 60 0.13 -12.87 4.74
CA MET A 60 0.64 -13.64 5.90
C MET A 60 -0.28 -13.51 7.11
N THR A 61 -0.82 -12.34 7.38
CA THR A 61 -1.76 -12.13 8.48
C THR A 61 -2.99 -13.02 8.34
N PHE A 62 -3.60 -13.06 7.17
CA PHE A 62 -4.76 -13.92 6.92
C PHE A 62 -4.39 -15.41 6.96
N LEU A 63 -3.25 -15.79 6.40
CA LEU A 63 -2.78 -17.17 6.43
C LEU A 63 -2.52 -17.65 7.86
N PHE A 64 -1.90 -16.83 8.70
CA PHE A 64 -1.66 -17.19 10.10
C PHE A 64 -2.95 -17.23 10.91
N ALA A 65 -3.85 -16.26 10.71
CA ALA A 65 -5.16 -16.28 11.37
C ALA A 65 -5.96 -17.54 10.99
N TRP A 66 -5.87 -17.98 9.75
CA TRP A 66 -6.51 -19.23 9.30
C TRP A 66 -5.83 -20.46 9.86
N LYS A 67 -4.49 -20.55 9.73
CA LYS A 67 -3.71 -21.72 10.13
C LYS A 67 -3.77 -21.98 11.63
N TYR A 68 -3.70 -20.93 12.44
CA TYR A 68 -3.67 -21.01 13.90
C TYR A 68 -5.01 -20.72 14.58
N ARG A 69 -6.11 -20.79 13.83
CA ARG A 69 -7.45 -20.68 14.41
C ARG A 69 -7.71 -21.78 15.45
N ALA A 70 -8.49 -21.47 16.47
CA ALA A 70 -8.79 -22.40 17.59
C ALA A 70 -9.39 -23.75 17.16
N SER A 71 -10.06 -23.80 16.00
CA SER A 71 -10.62 -25.04 15.45
C SER A 71 -9.61 -25.95 14.76
N ASN A 72 -8.39 -25.46 14.45
CA ASN A 72 -7.34 -26.25 13.83
C ASN A 72 -6.46 -26.93 14.88
N LYS A 73 -6.73 -28.21 15.15
CA LYS A 73 -5.99 -29.03 16.14
C LYS A 73 -4.65 -29.54 15.59
N ASP A 74 -4.42 -29.46 14.28
CA ASP A 74 -3.20 -29.97 13.63
C ASP A 74 -2.09 -28.91 13.58
N ALA A 75 -2.37 -27.69 14.04
CA ALA A 75 -1.38 -26.63 14.10
C ALA A 75 -0.31 -26.92 15.15
N ILE A 76 0.96 -26.85 14.73
CA ILE A 76 2.10 -27.06 15.63
C ILE A 76 2.16 -25.90 16.63
N TYR A 77 2.01 -26.21 17.90
CA TYR A 77 2.10 -25.24 19.00
C TYR A 77 3.52 -25.27 19.61
N THR A 78 4.29 -24.19 19.39
CA THR A 78 5.66 -24.05 19.91
C THR A 78 5.77 -22.80 20.78
N PRO A 79 5.29 -22.83 22.03
CA PRO A 79 5.20 -21.62 22.88
C PRO A 79 6.55 -21.03 23.29
N LYS A 80 7.63 -21.81 23.19
CA LYS A 80 9.00 -21.38 23.52
C LYS A 80 9.78 -20.80 22.33
N TRP A 81 9.17 -20.79 21.13
CA TRP A 81 9.81 -20.22 19.96
C TRP A 81 9.60 -18.69 19.96
N SER A 82 10.63 -17.95 20.32
CA SER A 82 10.58 -16.48 20.45
C SER A 82 11.51 -15.76 19.49
N HIS A 83 12.50 -16.45 18.90
CA HIS A 83 13.54 -15.81 18.11
C HIS A 83 14.02 -16.69 16.96
N SER A 84 14.23 -16.08 15.79
CA SER A 84 14.90 -16.71 14.64
C SER A 84 15.68 -15.65 13.89
N THR A 85 16.99 -15.70 13.99
CA THR A 85 17.93 -14.77 13.33
C THR A 85 17.71 -14.68 11.81
N LYS A 86 17.38 -15.79 11.17
CA LYS A 86 17.14 -15.80 9.71
C LYS A 86 15.90 -14.98 9.32
N ILE A 87 14.81 -15.14 10.08
CA ILE A 87 13.57 -14.39 9.82
C ILE A 87 13.79 -12.91 10.16
N GLU A 88 14.47 -12.63 11.25
CA GLU A 88 14.75 -11.26 11.68
C GLU A 88 15.59 -10.51 10.65
N VAL A 89 16.68 -11.09 10.15
CA VAL A 89 17.50 -10.50 9.09
C VAL A 89 16.66 -10.23 7.84
N ALA A 90 15.82 -11.17 7.40
CA ALA A 90 14.96 -10.98 6.24
C ALA A 90 13.95 -9.83 6.43
N VAL A 91 13.30 -9.78 7.59
CA VAL A 91 12.29 -8.74 7.92
C VAL A 91 12.90 -7.35 8.01
N TRP A 92 14.14 -7.23 8.49
CA TRP A 92 14.84 -5.94 8.53
C TRP A 92 15.46 -5.54 7.19
N THR A 93 15.98 -6.49 6.43
CA THR A 93 16.68 -6.21 5.16
C THR A 93 15.74 -5.65 4.10
N ILE A 94 14.53 -6.21 3.95
CA ILE A 94 13.58 -5.77 2.92
C ILE A 94 13.16 -4.31 3.09
N PRO A 95 12.70 -3.83 4.26
CA PRO A 95 12.37 -2.43 4.47
C PRO A 95 13.57 -1.49 4.28
N VAL A 96 14.77 -1.89 4.73
CA VAL A 96 15.99 -1.08 4.56
C VAL A 96 16.31 -0.87 3.08
N LEU A 97 16.23 -1.91 2.25
CA LEU A 97 16.45 -1.78 0.81
C LEU A 97 15.41 -0.87 0.15
N ILE A 98 14.17 -0.93 0.59
CA ILE A 98 13.10 -0.05 0.08
C ILE A 98 13.35 1.41 0.48
N ILE A 99 13.79 1.66 1.71
CA ILE A 99 14.14 3.02 2.16
C ILE A 99 15.28 3.59 1.32
N ILE A 100 16.30 2.79 1.02
CA ILE A 100 17.42 3.21 0.17
C ILE A 100 16.92 3.53 -1.25
N ALA A 101 16.09 2.67 -1.83
CA ALA A 101 15.50 2.90 -3.15
C ALA A 101 14.65 4.17 -3.21
N LEU A 102 13.75 4.35 -2.23
CA LEU A 102 12.92 5.55 -2.13
C LEU A 102 13.74 6.81 -1.89
N GLY A 103 14.77 6.76 -1.05
CA GLY A 103 15.69 7.87 -0.80
C GLY A 103 16.42 8.29 -2.08
N TYR A 104 16.88 7.34 -2.86
CA TYR A 104 17.53 7.61 -4.15
C TYR A 104 16.56 8.25 -5.16
N ILE A 105 15.37 7.69 -5.31
CA ILE A 105 14.31 8.24 -6.18
C ILE A 105 13.95 9.67 -5.75
N THR A 106 13.74 9.88 -4.46
CA THR A 106 13.42 11.20 -3.90
C THR A 106 14.53 12.20 -4.16
N TYR A 107 15.78 11.80 -3.97
CA TYR A 107 16.95 12.65 -4.25
C TYR A 107 16.96 13.13 -5.70
N ILE A 108 16.85 12.22 -6.66
CA ILE A 108 16.83 12.57 -8.09
C ILE A 108 15.64 13.47 -8.41
N SER A 109 14.44 13.08 -8.00
CA SER A 109 13.21 13.81 -8.32
C SER A 109 13.19 15.22 -7.75
N THR A 110 13.78 15.41 -6.55
CA THR A 110 13.89 16.74 -5.95
C THR A 110 14.79 17.66 -6.80
N HIS A 111 15.84 17.11 -7.39
CA HIS A 111 16.72 17.88 -8.26
C HIS A 111 16.13 18.14 -9.64
N GLU A 112 15.32 17.24 -10.15
CA GLU A 112 14.64 17.40 -11.43
C GLU A 112 13.46 18.38 -11.36
N LEU A 113 12.75 18.41 -10.24
CA LEU A 113 11.61 19.27 -9.97
C LEU A 113 12.00 20.61 -9.31
N ASP A 114 13.29 20.93 -9.21
CA ASP A 114 13.76 22.17 -8.62
C ASP A 114 13.22 23.39 -9.42
N PRO A 115 12.41 24.25 -8.81
CA PRO A 115 11.83 25.43 -9.47
C PRO A 115 12.89 26.47 -9.87
N TYR A 116 14.09 26.41 -9.29
CA TYR A 116 15.21 27.30 -9.61
C TYR A 116 16.13 26.75 -10.69
N ARG A 117 15.84 25.57 -11.24
CA ARG A 117 16.61 25.01 -12.33
C ARG A 117 16.52 25.92 -13.57
N PRO A 118 17.65 26.41 -14.11
CA PRO A 118 17.62 27.26 -15.31
C PRO A 118 17.08 26.47 -16.50
N ILE A 119 15.98 26.94 -17.05
CA ILE A 119 15.44 26.41 -18.31
C ILE A 119 16.34 26.93 -19.42
N GLN A 120 17.06 26.06 -20.12
CA GLN A 120 17.76 26.42 -21.34
C GLN A 120 16.70 26.72 -22.42
N SER A 121 16.35 27.97 -22.56
CA SER A 121 15.56 28.46 -23.69
C SER A 121 16.54 28.79 -24.79
N ASP A 122 16.53 28.06 -25.88
CA ASP A 122 17.17 28.43 -27.12
C ASP A 122 16.32 29.57 -27.75
N VAL A 123 16.54 30.80 -27.30
CA VAL A 123 16.05 32.03 -27.94
C VAL A 123 17.22 32.94 -28.25
#